data_2693671f13daadf6bfd8e187074384ea
#
_entry.id   2693671f13daadf6bfd8e187074384ea
#
_cell.length_a   1.000
_cell.length_b   1.000
_cell.length_c   1.000
_cell.angle_alpha   90.00
_cell.angle_beta   90.00
_cell.angle_gamma   90.00
#
_symmetry.space_group_name_H-M   'P 1'
#
loop_
_entity.id
_entity.type
_entity.pdbx_description
1 polymer ?
#
loop_
_entity_poly.entity_id
_entity_poly.type
_entity_poly.pdbx_seq_one_letter_code
_entity_poly.pdbx_strand_id
1 'polypeptide(L)'
;MSGFFGLNTVGPWLAFDLTAVRRLWRFWYQIPISLPVIGPRLLGDPKGRFLGMLGRWVGAGFYLDDDFRLYVRRMREPGHGVAGSRWYRTFLTRELIRAGEFANTSVDIPMWFLHGAGDPVITPTLLRGYAEHAAGFQLETVDGVGHWIVDQRPGLVLERLRVFLLDT
;
A
#
# COMPACT_ATOMS: atom_id res chain seq x y z
N MET A 1 -5.55 6.54 -20.15
CA MET A 1 -4.86 6.90 -18.88
C MET A 1 -3.53 7.48 -19.29
N SER A 2 -3.21 8.71 -18.86
CA SER A 2 -1.99 9.42 -19.28
C SER A 2 -0.76 9.06 -18.44
N GLY A 3 -0.92 8.53 -17.23
CA GLY A 3 0.17 8.09 -16.37
C GLY A 3 -0.31 7.46 -15.07
N PHE A 4 0.60 6.93 -14.26
CA PHE A 4 0.34 6.32 -12.95
C PHE A 4 1.30 6.87 -11.90
N PHE A 5 0.75 7.43 -10.81
CA PHE A 5 1.52 7.92 -9.67
C PHE A 5 1.21 7.06 -8.45
N GLY A 6 2.19 6.28 -7.98
CA GLY A 6 2.04 5.32 -6.89
C GLY A 6 2.67 5.81 -5.59
N LEU A 7 1.98 5.66 -4.46
CA LEU A 7 2.44 6.07 -3.14
C LEU A 7 2.50 4.85 -2.22
N ASN A 8 3.69 4.43 -1.81
CA ASN A 8 3.88 3.26 -0.95
C ASN A 8 3.02 2.06 -1.36
N THR A 9 2.98 1.77 -2.64
CA THR A 9 2.18 0.69 -3.22
C THR A 9 3.01 -0.20 -4.13
N VAL A 10 2.43 -1.29 -4.57
CA VAL A 10 2.98 -2.19 -5.58
C VAL A 10 2.09 -2.20 -6.83
N GLY A 11 2.66 -2.56 -7.96
CA GLY A 11 1.93 -2.84 -9.19
C GLY A 11 1.75 -4.35 -9.41
N PRO A 12 1.31 -4.75 -10.59
CA PRO A 12 0.97 -6.14 -10.89
C PRO A 12 2.20 -7.07 -11.03
N TRP A 13 3.40 -6.53 -11.24
CA TRP A 13 4.62 -7.32 -11.50
C TRP A 13 5.36 -7.67 -10.20
N LEU A 14 4.68 -8.41 -9.31
CA LEU A 14 5.29 -8.87 -8.07
C LEU A 14 6.29 -9.99 -8.34
N ALA A 15 7.57 -9.72 -8.06
CA ALA A 15 8.60 -10.76 -8.09
C ALA A 15 8.52 -11.61 -6.81
N PHE A 16 8.10 -12.85 -6.94
CA PHE A 16 8.12 -13.85 -5.86
C PHE A 16 9.45 -14.59 -5.87
N ASP A 17 10.52 -13.95 -5.41
CA ASP A 17 11.78 -14.60 -5.13
C ASP A 17 11.84 -15.12 -3.67
N LEU A 18 12.90 -15.86 -3.33
CA LEU A 18 13.11 -16.35 -1.96
C LEU A 18 13.15 -15.23 -0.91
N THR A 19 13.55 -14.03 -1.31
CA THR A 19 13.60 -12.86 -0.43
C THR A 19 12.19 -12.33 -0.16
N ALA A 20 11.33 -12.31 -1.18
CA ALA A 20 9.92 -11.97 -1.05
C ALA A 20 9.20 -12.98 -0.15
N VAL A 21 9.43 -14.29 -0.34
CA VAL A 21 8.85 -15.35 0.48
C VAL A 21 9.23 -15.20 1.96
N ARG A 22 10.49 -14.92 2.26
CA ARG A 22 10.94 -14.67 3.64
C ARG A 22 10.28 -13.45 4.30
N ARG A 23 9.73 -12.53 3.52
CA ARG A 23 9.07 -11.32 3.98
C ARG A 23 7.54 -11.42 4.01
N LEU A 24 6.94 -12.53 3.57
CA LEU A 24 5.49 -12.73 3.57
C LEU A 24 4.86 -12.54 4.95
N TRP A 25 5.58 -12.82 6.04
CA TRP A 25 5.11 -12.57 7.38
C TRP A 25 4.73 -11.08 7.63
N ARG A 26 5.28 -10.14 6.88
CA ARG A 26 4.95 -8.71 6.97
C ARG A 26 3.51 -8.40 6.54
N PHE A 27 2.90 -9.31 5.81
CA PHE A 27 1.51 -9.22 5.35
C PHE A 27 0.54 -10.00 6.27
N TRP A 28 1.00 -10.46 7.44
CA TRP A 28 0.24 -11.27 8.39
C TRP A 28 -1.14 -10.70 8.72
N TYR A 29 -1.25 -9.37 8.81
CA TYR A 29 -2.47 -8.65 9.17
C TYR A 29 -3.58 -8.81 8.11
N GLN A 30 -3.23 -9.12 6.88
CA GLN A 30 -4.20 -9.31 5.79
C GLN A 30 -5.07 -10.55 6.06
N ILE A 31 -4.52 -11.59 6.68
CA ILE A 31 -5.25 -12.82 6.98
C ILE A 31 -6.45 -12.54 7.90
N PRO A 32 -6.29 -12.03 9.14
CA PRO A 32 -7.42 -11.77 10.01
C PRO A 32 -8.39 -10.72 9.45
N ILE A 33 -7.89 -9.70 8.72
CA ILE A 33 -8.77 -8.73 8.06
C ILE A 33 -9.64 -9.38 6.99
N SER A 34 -9.12 -10.35 6.22
CA SER A 34 -9.85 -11.00 5.13
C SER A 34 -11.00 -11.91 5.59
N LEU A 35 -11.02 -12.33 6.86
CA LEU A 35 -12.04 -13.24 7.39
C LEU A 35 -13.43 -12.55 7.44
N PRO A 36 -14.51 -13.23 6.99
CA PRO A 36 -15.83 -12.62 6.79
C PRO A 36 -16.44 -11.97 8.01
N VAL A 37 -16.20 -12.53 9.21
CA VAL A 37 -16.79 -12.05 10.47
C VAL A 37 -15.76 -11.28 11.30
N ILE A 38 -14.54 -11.77 11.34
CA ILE A 38 -13.46 -11.20 12.16
C ILE A 38 -12.97 -9.88 11.56
N GLY A 39 -12.74 -9.83 10.25
CA GLY A 39 -12.21 -8.65 9.56
C GLY A 39 -13.04 -7.39 9.79
N PRO A 40 -14.37 -7.41 9.49
CA PRO A 40 -15.23 -6.26 9.78
C PRO A 40 -15.21 -5.81 11.23
N ARG A 41 -15.13 -6.75 12.19
CA ARG A 41 -15.07 -6.42 13.62
C ARG A 41 -13.73 -5.79 14.02
N LEU A 42 -12.62 -6.29 13.47
CA LEU A 42 -11.29 -5.71 13.70
C LEU A 42 -11.19 -4.29 13.16
N LEU A 43 -11.65 -4.07 11.92
CA LEU A 43 -11.62 -2.77 11.27
C LEU A 43 -12.60 -1.78 11.90
N GLY A 44 -13.78 -2.24 12.32
CA GLY A 44 -14.82 -1.44 12.95
C GLY A 44 -14.73 -1.34 14.48
N ASP A 45 -13.64 -1.80 15.11
CA ASP A 45 -13.47 -1.71 16.57
C ASP A 45 -13.61 -0.25 17.05
N PRO A 46 -14.58 0.06 17.94
CA PRO A 46 -14.81 1.41 18.44
C PRO A 46 -13.58 2.08 19.06
N LYS A 47 -12.69 1.28 19.64
CA LYS A 47 -11.44 1.75 20.25
C LYS A 47 -10.28 1.83 19.25
N GLY A 48 -10.47 1.33 18.02
CA GLY A 48 -9.44 1.31 16.98
C GLY A 48 -8.16 0.56 17.35
N ARG A 49 -8.25 -0.42 18.27
CA ARG A 49 -7.05 -1.09 18.81
C ARG A 49 -6.21 -1.78 17.74
N PHE A 50 -6.88 -2.50 16.84
CA PHE A 50 -6.22 -3.20 15.75
C PHE A 50 -5.61 -2.21 14.74
N LEU A 51 -6.38 -1.22 14.32
CA LEU A 51 -5.90 -0.16 13.42
C LEU A 51 -4.75 0.64 14.04
N GLY A 52 -4.83 0.96 15.35
CA GLY A 52 -3.77 1.66 16.06
C GLY A 52 -2.48 0.85 16.19
N MET A 53 -2.59 -0.45 16.36
CA MET A 53 -1.43 -1.34 16.34
C MET A 53 -0.78 -1.35 14.96
N LEU A 54 -1.55 -1.51 13.90
CA LEU A 54 -1.05 -1.46 12.52
C LEU A 54 -0.46 -0.09 12.21
N GLY A 55 -1.17 0.99 12.51
CA GLY A 55 -0.72 2.36 12.24
C GLY A 55 0.65 2.67 12.82
N ARG A 56 0.88 2.28 14.08
CA ARG A 56 2.20 2.44 14.71
C ARG A 56 3.28 1.58 14.07
N TRP A 57 2.93 0.34 13.71
CA TRP A 57 3.90 -0.57 13.10
C TRP A 57 4.33 -0.12 11.71
N VAL A 58 3.38 0.25 10.84
CA VAL A 58 3.71 0.65 9.46
C VAL A 58 4.20 2.09 9.33
N GLY A 59 4.00 2.91 10.35
CA GLY A 59 4.35 4.33 10.35
C GLY A 59 5.83 4.63 10.59
N ALA A 60 6.71 3.63 10.75
CA ALA A 60 8.12 3.83 11.07
C ALA A 60 8.35 4.80 12.26
N GLY A 61 7.54 4.65 13.32
CA GLY A 61 7.58 5.52 14.51
C GLY A 61 6.73 6.78 14.42
N PHE A 62 6.21 7.13 13.25
CA PHE A 62 5.24 8.20 13.09
C PHE A 62 3.83 7.70 13.41
N TYR A 63 3.09 8.46 14.17
CA TYR A 63 1.72 8.16 14.53
C TYR A 63 0.84 9.42 14.48
N LEU A 64 -0.28 9.31 13.80
CA LEU A 64 -1.24 10.40 13.62
C LEU A 64 -2.29 10.34 14.74
N ASP A 65 -2.16 11.16 15.77
CA ASP A 65 -3.13 11.14 16.89
C ASP A 65 -4.53 11.59 16.47
N ASP A 66 -4.65 12.74 15.87
CA ASP A 66 -5.96 13.32 15.49
C ASP A 66 -6.51 12.71 14.21
N ASP A 67 -5.68 12.57 13.18
CA ASP A 67 -6.08 11.96 11.90
C ASP A 67 -6.39 10.48 12.08
N PHE A 68 -5.67 9.77 12.96
CA PHE A 68 -5.99 8.39 13.30
C PHE A 68 -7.42 8.23 13.84
N ARG A 69 -7.89 9.15 14.68
CA ARG A 69 -9.29 9.14 15.16
C ARG A 69 -10.28 9.29 14.02
N LEU A 70 -9.92 10.06 12.98
CA LEU A 70 -10.74 10.17 11.77
C LEU A 70 -10.80 8.81 11.03
N TYR A 71 -9.66 8.13 10.84
CA TYR A 71 -9.63 6.81 10.20
C TYR A 71 -10.47 5.78 10.97
N VAL A 72 -10.34 5.71 12.30
CA VAL A 72 -11.17 4.83 13.14
C VAL A 72 -12.66 5.15 13.00
N ARG A 73 -13.02 6.43 13.02
CA ARG A 73 -14.41 6.87 12.84
C ARG A 73 -14.95 6.45 11.46
N ARG A 74 -14.18 6.64 10.40
CA ARG A 74 -14.57 6.25 9.03
C ARG A 74 -14.75 4.75 8.89
N MET A 75 -13.88 3.94 9.45
CA MET A 75 -14.01 2.47 9.44
C MET A 75 -15.24 1.96 10.17
N ARG A 76 -15.83 2.76 11.06
CA ARG A 76 -17.08 2.46 11.79
C ARG A 76 -18.35 2.84 11.02
N GLU A 77 -18.25 3.64 9.99
CA GLU A 77 -19.41 3.95 9.14
C GLU A 77 -20.01 2.68 8.54
N PRO A 78 -21.34 2.62 8.35
CA PRO A 78 -22.00 1.43 7.83
C PRO A 78 -21.37 0.93 6.53
N GLY A 79 -20.98 -0.34 6.52
CA GLY A 79 -20.37 -0.97 5.35
C GLY A 79 -18.85 -0.82 5.21
N HIS A 80 -18.19 0.17 5.80
CA HIS A 80 -16.76 0.41 5.59
C HIS A 80 -15.88 -0.75 6.07
N GLY A 81 -16.08 -1.25 7.30
CA GLY A 81 -15.35 -2.42 7.79
C GLY A 81 -15.58 -3.67 6.95
N VAL A 82 -16.80 -3.85 6.44
CA VAL A 82 -17.14 -4.96 5.53
C VAL A 82 -16.43 -4.79 4.18
N ALA A 83 -16.45 -3.59 3.62
CA ALA A 83 -15.77 -3.29 2.35
C ALA A 83 -14.26 -3.51 2.46
N GLY A 84 -13.61 -3.00 3.51
CA GLY A 84 -12.19 -3.23 3.77
C GLY A 84 -11.85 -4.72 3.90
N SER A 85 -12.66 -5.48 4.65
CA SER A 85 -12.48 -6.94 4.77
C SER A 85 -12.64 -7.66 3.44
N ARG A 86 -13.63 -7.28 2.62
CA ARG A 86 -13.84 -7.85 1.28
C ARG A 86 -12.68 -7.54 0.34
N TRP A 87 -12.13 -6.34 0.41
CA TRP A 87 -10.99 -5.94 -0.42
C TRP A 87 -9.79 -6.85 -0.18
N TYR A 88 -9.36 -7.01 1.08
CA TYR A 88 -8.27 -7.92 1.42
C TYR A 88 -8.55 -9.38 1.03
N ARG A 89 -9.80 -9.83 1.20
CA ARG A 89 -10.20 -11.18 0.78
C ARG A 89 -10.09 -11.35 -0.73
N THR A 90 -10.60 -10.41 -1.51
CA THR A 90 -10.50 -10.46 -2.98
C THR A 90 -9.05 -10.47 -3.42
N PHE A 91 -8.22 -9.60 -2.82
CA PHE A 91 -6.79 -9.59 -3.08
C PHE A 91 -6.15 -10.97 -2.83
N LEU A 92 -6.31 -11.54 -1.64
CA LEU A 92 -5.67 -12.82 -1.27
C LEU A 92 -6.19 -14.02 -2.07
N THR A 93 -7.50 -14.06 -2.38
CA THR A 93 -8.14 -15.25 -2.97
C THR A 93 -8.26 -15.20 -4.48
N ARG A 94 -8.10 -14.05 -5.10
CA ARG A 94 -8.26 -13.87 -6.55
C ARG A 94 -7.05 -13.21 -7.20
N GLU A 95 -6.63 -12.05 -6.70
CA GLU A 95 -5.61 -11.25 -7.37
C GLU A 95 -4.21 -11.82 -7.14
N LEU A 96 -3.88 -12.16 -5.89
CA LEU A 96 -2.57 -12.73 -5.57
C LEU A 96 -2.33 -14.07 -6.26
N ILE A 97 -3.36 -14.91 -6.39
CA ILE A 97 -3.28 -16.20 -7.11
C ILE A 97 -3.01 -15.98 -8.60
N ARG A 98 -3.51 -14.88 -9.17
CA ARG A 98 -3.37 -14.53 -10.58
C ARG A 98 -2.19 -13.59 -10.86
N ALA A 99 -1.40 -13.23 -9.86
CA ALA A 99 -0.31 -12.27 -10.02
C ALA A 99 0.69 -12.66 -11.13
N GLY A 100 0.93 -13.97 -11.33
CA GLY A 100 1.79 -14.48 -12.41
C GLY A 100 1.25 -14.24 -13.83
N GLU A 101 -0.06 -13.98 -14.01
CA GLU A 101 -0.64 -13.69 -15.33
C GLU A 101 -0.12 -12.39 -15.94
N PHE A 102 0.36 -11.48 -15.09
CA PHE A 102 0.90 -10.19 -15.51
C PHE A 102 2.42 -10.19 -15.74
N ALA A 103 3.10 -11.30 -15.46
CA ALA A 103 4.57 -11.39 -15.51
C ALA A 103 5.16 -11.02 -16.87
N ASN A 104 4.42 -11.22 -17.97
CA ASN A 104 4.87 -10.93 -19.33
C ASN A 104 4.11 -9.74 -19.95
N THR A 105 3.38 -8.97 -19.14
CA THR A 105 2.67 -7.78 -19.63
C THR A 105 3.55 -6.55 -19.47
N SER A 106 3.37 -5.57 -20.34
CA SER A 106 3.99 -4.25 -20.23
C SER A 106 2.96 -3.16 -20.39
N VAL A 107 3.30 -1.96 -19.92
CA VAL A 107 2.48 -0.77 -20.10
C VAL A 107 3.34 0.35 -20.68
N ASP A 108 2.76 1.10 -21.61
CA ASP A 108 3.40 2.23 -22.25
C ASP A 108 2.80 3.55 -21.73
N ILE A 109 2.92 3.73 -20.40
CA ILE A 109 2.53 4.97 -19.73
C ILE A 109 3.61 5.34 -18.71
N PRO A 110 3.85 6.65 -18.47
CA PRO A 110 4.72 7.08 -17.39
C PRO A 110 4.25 6.55 -16.04
N MET A 111 5.19 5.99 -15.26
CA MET A 111 4.91 5.48 -13.93
C MET A 111 5.92 6.06 -12.93
N TRP A 112 5.44 6.79 -11.94
CA TRP A 112 6.29 7.29 -10.86
C TRP A 112 5.82 6.74 -9.51
N PHE A 113 6.71 6.04 -8.83
CA PHE A 113 6.49 5.52 -7.49
C PHE A 113 7.29 6.32 -6.48
N LEU A 114 6.59 6.88 -5.49
CA LEU A 114 7.18 7.59 -4.35
C LEU A 114 7.03 6.72 -3.10
N HIS A 115 8.16 6.30 -2.52
CA HIS A 115 8.20 5.34 -1.43
C HIS A 115 8.93 5.86 -0.20
N GLY A 116 8.37 5.59 0.99
CA GLY A 116 9.11 5.75 2.23
C GLY A 116 10.15 4.63 2.39
N ALA A 117 11.42 4.98 2.58
CA ALA A 117 12.52 4.04 2.76
C ALA A 117 12.34 3.15 4.01
N GLY A 118 11.64 3.67 5.03
CA GLY A 118 11.33 2.97 6.28
C GLY A 118 10.01 2.17 6.26
N ASP A 119 9.34 2.01 5.09
CA ASP A 119 8.12 1.20 4.99
C ASP A 119 8.42 -0.27 5.32
N PRO A 120 7.84 -0.83 6.41
CA PRO A 120 8.11 -2.21 6.78
C PRO A 120 7.34 -3.22 5.94
N VAL A 121 6.33 -2.80 5.18
CA VAL A 121 5.43 -3.66 4.39
C VAL A 121 5.83 -3.64 2.92
N ILE A 122 5.69 -2.49 2.29
CA ILE A 122 6.03 -2.30 0.89
C ILE A 122 7.45 -1.76 0.80
N THR A 123 8.40 -2.63 0.57
CA THR A 123 9.80 -2.22 0.44
C THR A 123 10.15 -1.94 -1.02
N PRO A 124 11.07 -1.00 -1.33
CA PRO A 124 11.50 -0.74 -2.71
C PRO A 124 11.98 -1.99 -3.47
N THR A 125 12.44 -3.01 -2.74
CA THR A 125 12.84 -4.29 -3.34
C THR A 125 11.70 -5.05 -4.00
N LEU A 126 10.44 -4.80 -3.61
CA LEU A 126 9.26 -5.40 -4.26
C LEU A 126 8.98 -4.78 -5.65
N LEU A 127 9.63 -3.65 -5.96
CA LEU A 127 9.48 -2.95 -7.24
C LEU A 127 10.64 -3.27 -8.21
N ARG A 128 11.48 -4.23 -7.87
CA ARG A 128 12.54 -4.69 -8.78
C ARG A 128 11.94 -5.27 -10.05
N GLY A 129 12.54 -4.94 -11.20
CA GLY A 129 12.07 -5.40 -12.50
C GLY A 129 10.95 -4.54 -13.12
N TYR A 130 10.34 -3.61 -12.39
CA TYR A 130 9.25 -2.78 -12.94
C TYR A 130 9.67 -1.97 -14.16
N ALA A 131 10.92 -1.51 -14.24
CA ALA A 131 11.47 -0.82 -15.40
C ALA A 131 11.48 -1.68 -16.69
N GLU A 132 11.45 -3.01 -16.55
CA GLU A 132 11.36 -3.95 -17.67
C GLU A 132 9.95 -4.01 -18.27
N HIS A 133 8.95 -3.62 -17.47
CA HIS A 133 7.53 -3.67 -17.82
C HIS A 133 6.92 -2.30 -18.13
N ALA A 134 7.59 -1.22 -17.76
CA ALA A 134 7.09 0.14 -17.95
C ALA A 134 8.24 1.05 -18.40
N ALA A 135 8.23 1.49 -19.64
CA ALA A 135 9.30 2.31 -20.26
C ALA A 135 9.55 3.64 -19.53
N GLY A 136 8.52 4.21 -18.91
CA GLY A 136 8.59 5.46 -18.15
C GLY A 136 8.62 5.24 -16.62
N PHE A 137 9.12 4.11 -16.13
CA PHE A 137 9.16 3.82 -14.70
C PHE A 137 10.20 4.66 -13.96
N GLN A 138 9.75 5.33 -12.90
CA GLN A 138 10.59 6.06 -11.96
C GLN A 138 10.28 5.62 -10.54
N LEU A 139 11.30 5.45 -9.70
CA LEU A 139 11.18 5.15 -8.28
C LEU A 139 11.99 6.17 -7.48
N GLU A 140 11.31 6.94 -6.66
CA GLU A 140 11.93 7.84 -5.66
C GLU A 140 11.69 7.27 -4.27
N THR A 141 12.76 7.17 -3.46
CA THR A 141 12.68 6.74 -2.07
C THR A 141 12.97 7.91 -1.14
N VAL A 142 12.20 8.03 -0.05
CA VAL A 142 12.28 9.12 0.92
C VAL A 142 12.74 8.59 2.27
N ASP A 143 13.91 9.03 2.72
CA ASP A 143 14.47 8.62 4.01
C ASP A 143 13.64 9.13 5.20
N GLY A 144 13.59 8.33 6.27
CA GLY A 144 12.87 8.65 7.49
C GLY A 144 11.34 8.64 7.36
N VAL A 145 10.80 8.08 6.28
CA VAL A 145 9.37 7.97 6.01
C VAL A 145 8.96 6.51 5.97
N GLY A 146 7.84 6.17 6.60
CA GLY A 146 7.22 4.85 6.59
C GLY A 146 6.12 4.71 5.54
N HIS A 147 5.14 3.86 5.83
CA HIS A 147 4.02 3.55 4.92
C HIS A 147 3.07 4.73 4.70
N TRP A 148 2.94 5.64 5.66
CA TRP A 148 2.04 6.79 5.62
C TRP A 148 2.67 8.01 4.94
N ILE A 149 3.28 7.86 3.76
CA ILE A 149 4.01 8.96 3.10
C ILE A 149 3.13 10.19 2.84
N VAL A 150 1.83 9.98 2.55
CA VAL A 150 0.88 11.06 2.32
C VAL A 150 0.71 11.93 3.57
N ASP A 151 0.65 11.28 4.72
CA ASP A 151 0.43 11.95 6.01
C ASP A 151 1.75 12.48 6.60
N GLN A 152 2.85 11.75 6.40
CA GLN A 152 4.17 12.12 6.92
C GLN A 152 4.83 13.26 6.13
N ARG A 153 4.59 13.33 4.81
CA ARG A 153 5.21 14.31 3.89
C ARG A 153 4.22 14.86 2.86
N PRO A 154 3.07 15.44 3.28
CA PRO A 154 2.04 15.90 2.34
C PRO A 154 2.56 16.93 1.34
N GLY A 155 3.44 17.84 1.79
CA GLY A 155 4.03 18.87 0.92
C GLY A 155 4.89 18.26 -0.20
N LEU A 156 5.72 17.27 0.13
CA LEU A 156 6.53 16.54 -0.86
C LEU A 156 5.65 15.78 -1.86
N VAL A 157 4.63 15.08 -1.37
CA VAL A 157 3.69 14.33 -2.22
C VAL A 157 3.02 15.27 -3.22
N LEU A 158 2.53 16.43 -2.76
CA LEU A 158 1.90 17.43 -3.63
C LEU A 158 2.89 18.01 -4.65
N GLU A 159 4.12 18.28 -4.25
CA GLU A 159 5.17 18.78 -5.15
C GLU A 159 5.44 17.76 -6.26
N ARG A 160 5.69 16.49 -5.92
CA ARG A 160 5.97 15.44 -6.90
C ARG A 160 4.77 15.15 -7.80
N LEU A 161 3.56 15.15 -7.24
CA LEU A 161 2.35 14.97 -8.03
C LEU A 161 2.15 16.11 -9.05
N ARG A 162 2.44 17.36 -8.68
CA ARG A 162 2.37 18.49 -9.60
C ARG A 162 3.37 18.32 -10.75
N VAL A 163 4.62 17.97 -10.47
CA VAL A 163 5.63 17.71 -11.50
C VAL A 163 5.13 16.61 -12.41
N PHE A 164 4.68 15.48 -11.86
CA PHE A 164 4.17 14.36 -12.67
C PHE A 164 3.02 14.76 -13.59
N LEU A 165 2.06 15.56 -13.12
CA LEU A 165 0.90 16.00 -13.92
C LEU A 165 1.25 17.03 -15.00
N LEU A 166 2.36 17.76 -14.86
CA LEU A 166 2.82 18.71 -15.87
C LEU A 166 3.64 18.03 -16.96
N ASP A 167 4.26 16.89 -16.66
CA ASP A 167 5.14 16.15 -17.58
C ASP A 167 4.38 15.03 -18.34
N THR A 168 3.10 14.79 -18.01
CA THR A 168 2.24 13.75 -18.63
C THR A 168 1.03 14.33 -19.34
#